data_a9788e507a2f937d7779d3edd64c9385
#
_entry.id   a9788e507a2f937d7779d3edd64c9385
#
_cell.length_a   1.000
_cell.length_b   1.000
_cell.length_c   1.000
_cell.angle_alpha   90.00
_cell.angle_beta   90.00
_cell.angle_gamma   90.00
#
_symmetry.space_group_name_H-M   'P 1'
#
loop_
_entity.id
_entity.type
_entity.pdbx_description
1 polymer ?
#
loop_
_entity_poly.entity_id
_entity_poly.type
_entity_poly.pdbx_seq_one_letter_code
_entity_poly.pdbx_strand_id
1 'polypeptide(L)'
;MVIIGYIVALSYVALMIFGVGEVVRRKAGVAISRKIVHTSLFMLWCFFDLFFKGTIHMIIVPILFIIINTISYKKKLFDSIEGEKGHYGTILFAVAVTIMMTAAYVWPEFYYPAGIGIVCLTFGDGASALCGYAIHSRKIYKEKTLSGFVGGIIFCFIGLMIFRMVYCNKIAILDAAIIAIVASILELGGGKVDNLTTSLGGAFVSWLLLTVNATGLRVGLIVGIVLFLLVVLSGAMTVWAGIAAIVMAVCFRVFGGRLGLWFVVGCYIFIFVVGVIRRLIRRTNENKKKKITQRNIKQILINGGFGTIIIVIYGLTQNYAFLISAIVSIGGNFVDSVSSDVGTLSRHRPYDFLRRKFVETGISGGMSVLGTASAFLTSAAMALFAVVAPTGNVRNGCITAALIFAQTLIDSALGSLIQVKYYDENCKIITEKKIINNVENKYYSGIRWVDNNMVNLISSAIVSVTAIIVFLVLK
;
A
#
# COMPACT_ATOMS: atom_id res chain seq x y z
N MET A 1 26.30 -33.09 12.47
CA MET A 1 25.35 -32.01 12.79
C MET A 1 24.25 -31.89 11.73
N VAL A 2 24.55 -31.72 10.44
CA VAL A 2 23.56 -31.51 9.37
C VAL A 2 22.54 -32.65 9.26
N ILE A 3 22.99 -33.92 9.23
CA ILE A 3 22.07 -35.09 9.16
C ILE A 3 21.12 -35.12 10.35
N ILE A 4 21.63 -34.84 11.54
CA ILE A 4 20.80 -34.77 12.78
C ILE A 4 19.77 -33.66 12.60
N GLY A 5 20.15 -32.50 12.05
CA GLY A 5 19.26 -31.40 11.74
C GLY A 5 18.09 -31.79 10.83
N TYR A 6 18.35 -32.55 9.76
CA TYR A 6 17.29 -33.08 8.89
C TYR A 6 16.34 -34.03 9.64
N ILE A 7 16.90 -34.95 10.41
CA ILE A 7 16.07 -35.91 11.21
C ILE A 7 15.19 -35.14 12.18
N VAL A 8 15.74 -34.19 12.94
CA VAL A 8 15.01 -33.39 13.93
C VAL A 8 13.94 -32.55 13.26
N ALA A 9 14.27 -31.82 12.19
CA ALA A 9 13.31 -30.95 11.49
C ALA A 9 12.17 -31.75 10.86
N LEU A 10 12.45 -32.85 10.18
CA LEU A 10 11.42 -33.70 9.56
C LEU A 10 10.56 -34.41 10.60
N SER A 11 11.15 -34.95 11.68
CA SER A 11 10.42 -35.57 12.76
C SER A 11 9.52 -34.57 13.47
N TYR A 12 9.99 -33.35 13.73
CA TYR A 12 9.18 -32.30 14.33
C TYR A 12 7.98 -31.93 13.44
N VAL A 13 8.19 -31.71 12.16
CA VAL A 13 7.09 -31.39 11.24
C VAL A 13 6.09 -32.56 11.14
N ALA A 14 6.58 -33.80 11.06
CA ALA A 14 5.71 -34.97 11.07
C ALA A 14 4.88 -35.06 12.36
N LEU A 15 5.49 -34.84 13.55
CA LEU A 15 4.79 -34.79 14.83
C LEU A 15 3.72 -33.71 14.85
N MET A 16 4.03 -32.50 14.31
CA MET A 16 3.06 -31.40 14.28
C MET A 16 1.90 -31.69 13.33
N ILE A 17 2.13 -32.32 12.18
CA ILE A 17 1.08 -32.64 11.20
C ILE A 17 0.24 -33.85 11.66
N PHE A 18 0.89 -34.96 11.90
CA PHE A 18 0.20 -36.25 12.20
C PHE A 18 -0.19 -36.45 13.68
N GLY A 19 0.53 -35.80 14.60
CA GLY A 19 0.21 -35.79 16.02
C GLY A 19 -0.73 -34.67 16.40
N VAL A 20 -0.16 -33.49 16.63
CA VAL A 20 -0.90 -32.32 17.13
C VAL A 20 -2.00 -31.87 16.16
N GLY A 21 -1.67 -31.76 14.87
CA GLY A 21 -2.61 -31.33 13.84
C GLY A 21 -3.82 -32.24 13.73
N GLU A 22 -3.61 -33.56 13.74
CA GLU A 22 -4.71 -34.54 13.67
C GLU A 22 -5.61 -34.52 14.94
N VAL A 23 -5.01 -34.38 16.12
CA VAL A 23 -5.77 -34.25 17.37
C VAL A 23 -6.64 -32.98 17.37
N VAL A 24 -6.05 -31.85 16.93
CA VAL A 24 -6.79 -30.57 16.84
C VAL A 24 -7.85 -30.64 15.76
N ARG A 25 -7.57 -31.25 14.60
CA ARG A 25 -8.53 -31.43 13.51
C ARG A 25 -9.80 -32.14 14.00
N ARG A 26 -9.64 -33.21 14.76
CA ARG A 26 -10.78 -33.96 15.30
C ARG A 26 -11.61 -33.17 16.31
N LYS A 27 -10.98 -32.26 17.09
CA LYS A 27 -11.67 -31.47 18.12
C LYS A 27 -12.20 -30.13 17.65
N ALA A 28 -11.49 -29.44 16.74
CA ALA A 28 -11.73 -28.04 16.38
C ALA A 28 -11.79 -27.78 14.88
N GLY A 29 -11.66 -28.82 14.07
CA GLY A 29 -11.75 -28.71 12.60
C GLY A 29 -10.44 -28.36 11.90
N VAL A 30 -10.44 -28.49 10.56
CA VAL A 30 -9.25 -28.34 9.70
C VAL A 30 -8.68 -26.91 9.73
N ALA A 31 -9.55 -25.88 9.75
CA ALA A 31 -9.12 -24.49 9.73
C ALA A 31 -8.24 -24.12 10.95
N ILE A 32 -8.67 -24.51 12.15
CA ILE A 32 -7.93 -24.26 13.40
C ILE A 32 -6.66 -25.14 13.46
N SER A 33 -6.77 -26.42 13.09
CA SER A 33 -5.63 -27.34 13.03
C SER A 33 -4.51 -26.76 12.16
N ARG A 34 -4.83 -26.34 10.95
CA ARG A 34 -3.87 -25.72 10.03
C ARG A 34 -3.15 -24.54 10.65
N LYS A 35 -3.85 -23.66 11.37
CA LYS A 35 -3.25 -22.47 11.99
C LYS A 35 -2.40 -22.79 13.22
N ILE A 36 -2.76 -23.81 14.00
CA ILE A 36 -1.93 -24.27 15.12
C ILE A 36 -0.63 -24.91 14.61
N VAL A 37 -0.71 -25.78 13.59
CA VAL A 37 0.49 -26.34 12.95
C VAL A 37 1.35 -25.21 12.35
N HIS A 38 0.74 -24.27 11.66
CA HIS A 38 1.43 -23.11 11.06
C HIS A 38 2.19 -22.30 12.12
N THR A 39 1.55 -21.98 13.25
CA THR A 39 2.20 -21.22 14.34
C THR A 39 3.37 -22.01 14.96
N SER A 40 3.24 -23.34 15.11
CA SER A 40 4.30 -24.18 15.66
C SER A 40 5.56 -24.21 14.78
N LEU A 41 5.44 -23.94 13.47
CA LEU A 41 6.58 -23.96 12.55
C LEU A 41 7.63 -22.85 12.82
N PHE A 42 7.37 -21.95 13.79
CA PHE A 42 8.42 -21.06 14.31
C PHE A 42 9.66 -21.83 14.80
N MET A 43 9.48 -23.03 15.35
CA MET A 43 10.59 -23.89 15.79
C MET A 43 11.55 -24.25 14.66
N LEU A 44 11.14 -24.19 13.40
CA LEU A 44 12.05 -24.39 12.27
C LEU A 44 13.18 -23.36 12.26
N TRP A 45 12.93 -22.12 12.70
CA TRP A 45 13.98 -21.13 12.87
C TRP A 45 15.08 -21.61 13.84
N CYS A 46 14.66 -22.20 14.99
CA CYS A 46 15.61 -22.73 15.96
C CYS A 46 16.49 -23.84 15.34
N PHE A 47 15.89 -24.69 14.49
CA PHE A 47 16.65 -25.73 13.79
C PHE A 47 17.56 -25.16 12.71
N PHE A 48 17.14 -24.11 11.99
CA PHE A 48 18.00 -23.38 11.05
C PHE A 48 19.19 -22.78 11.76
N ASP A 49 18.99 -22.12 12.90
CA ASP A 49 20.09 -21.50 13.65
C ASP A 49 21.05 -22.54 14.23
N LEU A 50 20.53 -23.67 14.76
CA LEU A 50 21.32 -24.67 15.44
C LEU A 50 22.08 -25.60 14.48
N PHE A 51 21.47 -26.01 13.37
CA PHE A 51 22.00 -27.08 12.53
C PHE A 51 22.47 -26.63 11.13
N PHE A 52 21.91 -25.55 10.58
CA PHE A 52 22.08 -25.20 9.16
C PHE A 52 22.66 -23.83 8.90
N LYS A 53 22.85 -23.01 9.93
CA LYS A 53 23.35 -21.62 9.80
C LYS A 53 24.65 -21.55 8.98
N GLY A 54 24.63 -20.65 7.99
CA GLY A 54 25.78 -20.44 7.10
C GLY A 54 26.05 -21.56 6.09
N THR A 55 25.18 -22.58 6.00
CA THR A 55 25.32 -23.68 5.04
C THR A 55 24.24 -23.61 3.96
N ILE A 56 24.50 -24.24 2.81
CA ILE A 56 23.52 -24.36 1.70
C ILE A 56 22.24 -25.11 2.12
N HIS A 57 22.30 -25.89 3.21
CA HIS A 57 21.16 -26.63 3.74
C HIS A 57 20.04 -25.72 4.25
N MET A 58 20.33 -24.44 4.57
CA MET A 58 19.32 -23.44 4.83
C MET A 58 18.32 -23.27 3.68
N ILE A 59 18.77 -23.48 2.44
CA ILE A 59 17.96 -23.37 1.22
C ILE A 59 17.37 -24.73 0.84
N ILE A 60 18.13 -25.81 1.00
CA ILE A 60 17.69 -27.17 0.60
C ILE A 60 16.48 -27.62 1.44
N VAL A 61 16.50 -27.37 2.75
CA VAL A 61 15.40 -27.80 3.65
C VAL A 61 14.04 -27.22 3.22
N PRO A 62 13.85 -25.90 3.06
CA PRO A 62 12.55 -25.38 2.65
C PRO A 62 12.18 -25.75 1.20
N ILE A 63 13.15 -25.96 0.29
CA ILE A 63 12.85 -26.51 -1.05
C ILE A 63 12.26 -27.92 -0.95
N LEU A 64 12.79 -28.79 -0.09
CA LEU A 64 12.20 -30.10 0.15
C LEU A 64 10.75 -29.99 0.65
N PHE A 65 10.46 -29.00 1.52
CA PHE A 65 9.09 -28.74 1.95
C PHE A 65 8.18 -28.24 0.83
N ILE A 66 8.70 -27.45 -0.14
CA ILE A 66 7.91 -27.10 -1.35
C ILE A 66 7.52 -28.36 -2.11
N ILE A 67 8.47 -29.27 -2.34
CA ILE A 67 8.23 -30.52 -3.07
C ILE A 67 7.20 -31.40 -2.31
N ILE A 68 7.42 -31.63 -1.02
CA ILE A 68 6.54 -32.43 -0.17
C ILE A 68 5.12 -31.84 -0.16
N ASN A 69 4.98 -30.53 0.09
CA ASN A 69 3.68 -29.87 0.13
C ASN A 69 2.97 -29.87 -1.23
N THR A 70 3.74 -29.78 -2.33
CA THR A 70 3.17 -29.85 -3.70
C THR A 70 2.64 -31.25 -4.00
N ILE A 71 3.38 -32.31 -3.62
CA ILE A 71 2.94 -33.70 -3.76
C ILE A 71 1.71 -33.97 -2.88
N SER A 72 1.76 -33.52 -1.61
CA SER A 72 0.65 -33.63 -0.67
C SER A 72 -0.61 -32.97 -1.23
N TYR A 73 -0.51 -31.73 -1.68
CA TYR A 73 -1.63 -30.98 -2.26
C TYR A 73 -2.27 -31.72 -3.47
N LYS A 74 -1.44 -32.31 -4.35
CA LYS A 74 -1.94 -33.08 -5.50
C LYS A 74 -2.61 -34.38 -5.09
N LYS A 75 -2.03 -35.08 -4.10
CA LYS A 75 -2.48 -36.42 -3.65
C LYS A 75 -3.41 -36.40 -2.45
N LYS A 76 -3.65 -35.22 -1.82
CA LYS A 76 -4.43 -35.05 -0.58
C LYS A 76 -3.94 -35.94 0.57
N LEU A 77 -2.62 -35.88 0.87
CA LEU A 77 -2.02 -36.76 1.85
C LEU A 77 -2.20 -36.25 3.30
N PHE A 78 -2.39 -34.96 3.50
CA PHE A 78 -2.41 -34.32 4.83
C PHE A 78 -3.74 -33.63 5.13
N ASP A 79 -4.75 -34.42 5.45
CA ASP A 79 -6.11 -33.92 5.74
C ASP A 79 -6.16 -32.88 6.88
N SER A 80 -5.18 -32.91 7.81
CA SER A 80 -5.13 -32.01 8.95
C SER A 80 -4.72 -30.56 8.60
N ILE A 81 -4.09 -30.36 7.45
CA ILE A 81 -3.58 -29.05 7.02
C ILE A 81 -4.04 -28.62 5.61
N GLU A 82 -4.63 -29.54 4.85
CA GLU A 82 -5.15 -29.24 3.52
C GLU A 82 -6.55 -28.63 3.64
N GLY A 83 -6.69 -27.40 3.15
CA GLY A 83 -7.97 -26.70 3.06
C GLY A 83 -8.73 -27.06 1.78
N GLU A 84 -9.77 -26.26 1.48
CA GLU A 84 -10.54 -26.39 0.23
C GLU A 84 -9.66 -26.26 -1.02
N LYS A 85 -10.10 -26.84 -2.15
CA LYS A 85 -9.40 -26.74 -3.45
C LYS A 85 -9.07 -25.27 -3.80
N GLY A 86 -7.79 -25.01 -4.13
CA GLY A 86 -7.31 -23.66 -4.48
C GLY A 86 -6.59 -22.89 -3.38
N HIS A 87 -6.41 -23.46 -2.20
CA HIS A 87 -5.58 -22.89 -1.13
C HIS A 87 -4.15 -23.44 -1.16
N TYR A 88 -3.21 -22.62 -1.69
CA TYR A 88 -1.79 -22.97 -1.79
C TYR A 88 -0.98 -22.49 -0.56
N GLY A 89 -1.62 -22.24 0.59
CA GLY A 89 -0.99 -21.62 1.76
C GLY A 89 0.24 -22.35 2.29
N THR A 90 0.21 -23.69 2.36
CA THR A 90 1.35 -24.51 2.80
C THR A 90 2.53 -24.45 1.83
N ILE A 91 2.26 -24.41 0.54
CA ILE A 91 3.30 -24.26 -0.51
C ILE A 91 3.89 -22.85 -0.43
N LEU A 92 3.03 -21.80 -0.35
CA LEU A 92 3.48 -20.41 -0.27
C LEU A 92 4.26 -20.13 1.01
N PHE A 93 3.95 -20.81 2.12
CA PHE A 93 4.77 -20.77 3.33
C PHE A 93 6.21 -21.23 3.05
N ALA A 94 6.37 -22.41 2.46
CA ALA A 94 7.69 -22.96 2.16
C ALA A 94 8.45 -22.12 1.11
N VAL A 95 7.74 -21.54 0.12
CA VAL A 95 8.31 -20.60 -0.85
C VAL A 95 8.81 -19.34 -0.15
N ALA A 96 8.05 -18.76 0.77
CA ALA A 96 8.46 -17.58 1.53
C ALA A 96 9.73 -17.85 2.35
N VAL A 97 9.76 -18.99 3.07
CA VAL A 97 10.95 -19.41 3.84
C VAL A 97 12.15 -19.62 2.91
N THR A 98 11.97 -20.25 1.75
CA THR A 98 13.04 -20.44 0.76
C THR A 98 13.64 -19.12 0.30
N ILE A 99 12.81 -18.14 -0.05
CA ILE A 99 13.27 -16.81 -0.47
C ILE A 99 14.05 -16.13 0.65
N MET A 100 13.53 -16.14 1.88
CA MET A 100 14.18 -15.52 3.03
C MET A 100 15.52 -16.21 3.38
N MET A 101 15.57 -17.55 3.35
CA MET A 101 16.80 -18.30 3.63
C MET A 101 17.82 -18.14 2.51
N THR A 102 17.39 -18.04 1.26
CA THR A 102 18.29 -17.73 0.14
C THR A 102 18.91 -16.33 0.30
N ALA A 103 18.09 -15.34 0.63
CA ALA A 103 18.57 -13.99 0.92
C ALA A 103 19.56 -13.97 2.10
N ALA A 104 19.25 -14.70 3.17
CA ALA A 104 20.12 -14.83 4.34
C ALA A 104 21.44 -15.56 4.06
N TYR A 105 21.45 -16.50 3.11
CA TYR A 105 22.65 -17.21 2.68
C TYR A 105 23.57 -16.31 1.82
N VAL A 106 22.97 -15.55 0.89
CA VAL A 106 23.71 -14.63 0.00
C VAL A 106 24.17 -13.37 0.74
N TRP A 107 23.32 -12.84 1.62
CA TRP A 107 23.59 -11.66 2.44
C TRP A 107 23.45 -12.01 3.93
N PRO A 108 24.56 -12.32 4.62
CA PRO A 108 24.52 -12.72 6.04
C PRO A 108 23.84 -11.74 6.97
N GLU A 109 23.82 -10.43 6.62
CA GLU A 109 23.10 -9.39 7.36
C GLU A 109 21.57 -9.59 7.34
N PHE A 110 21.07 -10.30 6.35
CA PHE A 110 19.64 -10.63 6.24
C PHE A 110 19.22 -11.83 7.09
N TYR A 111 20.16 -12.47 7.80
CA TYR A 111 19.89 -13.67 8.59
C TYR A 111 18.82 -13.44 9.66
N TYR A 112 19.03 -12.47 10.57
CA TYR A 112 18.03 -12.16 11.61
C TYR A 112 16.75 -11.56 11.04
N PRO A 113 16.76 -10.67 10.05
CA PRO A 113 15.56 -10.27 9.30
C PRO A 113 14.73 -11.46 8.77
N ALA A 114 15.38 -12.49 8.23
CA ALA A 114 14.68 -13.70 7.78
C ALA A 114 13.95 -14.42 8.95
N GLY A 115 14.59 -14.53 10.11
CA GLY A 115 13.95 -15.05 11.32
C GLY A 115 12.78 -14.22 11.79
N ILE A 116 12.89 -12.89 11.73
CA ILE A 116 11.80 -11.97 12.03
C ILE A 116 10.63 -12.17 11.06
N GLY A 117 10.91 -12.37 9.77
CA GLY A 117 9.89 -12.70 8.78
C GLY A 117 9.15 -14.01 9.11
N ILE A 118 9.86 -15.03 9.59
CA ILE A 118 9.24 -16.29 10.06
C ILE A 118 8.36 -16.03 11.30
N VAL A 119 8.79 -15.20 12.25
CA VAL A 119 7.95 -14.79 13.39
C VAL A 119 6.67 -14.10 12.92
N CYS A 120 6.78 -13.13 12.02
CA CYS A 120 5.63 -12.42 11.45
C CYS A 120 4.65 -13.38 10.78
N LEU A 121 5.15 -14.37 10.06
CA LEU A 121 4.35 -15.37 9.39
C LEU A 121 3.67 -16.31 10.39
N THR A 122 4.40 -16.84 11.35
CA THR A 122 3.91 -17.89 12.26
C THR A 122 3.03 -17.33 13.37
N PHE A 123 3.50 -16.30 14.08
CA PHE A 123 2.73 -15.67 15.16
C PHE A 123 1.73 -14.64 14.63
N GLY A 124 2.10 -13.84 13.63
CA GLY A 124 1.23 -12.78 13.09
C GLY A 124 0.01 -13.36 12.36
N ASP A 125 0.20 -14.11 11.29
CA ASP A 125 -0.89 -14.69 10.49
C ASP A 125 -1.60 -15.85 11.27
N GLY A 126 -0.83 -16.67 12.01
CA GLY A 126 -1.40 -17.74 12.83
C GLY A 126 -2.40 -17.22 13.85
N ALA A 127 -1.99 -16.23 14.65
CA ALA A 127 -2.83 -15.64 15.69
C ALA A 127 -3.95 -14.77 15.14
N SER A 128 -3.72 -14.06 14.03
CA SER A 128 -4.77 -13.28 13.35
C SER A 128 -5.99 -14.16 13.05
N ALA A 129 -5.77 -15.34 12.46
CA ALA A 129 -6.86 -16.25 12.18
C ALA A 129 -7.50 -16.82 13.45
N LEU A 130 -6.70 -17.29 14.43
CA LEU A 130 -7.21 -17.87 15.67
C LEU A 130 -8.05 -16.87 16.48
N CYS A 131 -7.56 -15.62 16.65
CA CYS A 131 -8.30 -14.56 17.31
C CYS A 131 -9.56 -14.16 16.54
N GLY A 132 -9.50 -14.16 15.21
CA GLY A 132 -10.67 -13.89 14.36
C GLY A 132 -11.75 -14.95 14.46
N TYR A 133 -11.39 -16.23 14.70
CA TYR A 133 -12.34 -17.30 14.99
C TYR A 133 -12.88 -17.26 16.41
N ALA A 134 -12.02 -16.98 17.39
CA ALA A 134 -12.40 -17.02 18.80
C ALA A 134 -13.24 -15.83 19.25
N ILE A 135 -12.98 -14.64 18.70
CA ILE A 135 -13.60 -13.39 19.15
C ILE A 135 -14.42 -12.79 18.01
N HIS A 136 -15.75 -12.79 18.16
CA HIS A 136 -16.64 -12.17 17.19
C HIS A 136 -16.44 -10.64 17.17
N SER A 137 -16.10 -10.09 15.99
CA SER A 137 -15.93 -8.67 15.80
C SER A 137 -16.30 -8.23 14.36
N ARG A 138 -16.42 -6.92 14.15
CA ARG A 138 -16.75 -6.40 12.82
C ARG A 138 -15.68 -6.79 11.78
N LYS A 139 -16.12 -7.13 10.57
CA LYS A 139 -15.23 -7.29 9.41
C LYS A 139 -14.67 -5.93 9.01
N ILE A 140 -13.36 -5.83 8.82
CA ILE A 140 -12.67 -4.60 8.38
C ILE A 140 -12.26 -4.67 6.91
N TYR A 141 -11.95 -5.86 6.42
CA TYR A 141 -11.62 -6.05 5.00
C TYR A 141 -11.92 -7.48 4.56
N LYS A 142 -12.79 -7.65 3.53
CA LYS A 142 -13.27 -8.97 3.07
C LYS A 142 -13.73 -9.82 4.26
N GLU A 143 -13.11 -10.99 4.47
CA GLU A 143 -13.42 -11.89 5.58
C GLU A 143 -12.59 -11.62 6.86
N LYS A 144 -11.64 -10.67 6.81
CA LYS A 144 -10.76 -10.36 7.94
C LYS A 144 -11.47 -9.47 8.97
N THR A 145 -11.35 -9.84 10.24
CA THR A 145 -12.03 -9.20 11.38
C THR A 145 -11.10 -8.26 12.16
N LEU A 146 -11.67 -7.35 12.93
CA LEU A 146 -10.91 -6.44 13.80
C LEU A 146 -10.17 -7.21 14.90
N SER A 147 -10.81 -8.23 15.51
CA SER A 147 -10.18 -9.08 16.52
C SER A 147 -8.99 -9.85 15.96
N GLY A 148 -9.11 -10.36 14.74
CA GLY A 148 -8.00 -11.00 14.04
C GLY A 148 -6.83 -10.04 13.80
N PHE A 149 -7.11 -8.85 13.27
CA PHE A 149 -6.09 -7.84 13.03
C PHE A 149 -5.34 -7.42 14.30
N VAL A 150 -6.07 -7.13 15.39
CA VAL A 150 -5.48 -6.76 16.69
C VAL A 150 -4.73 -7.94 17.30
N GLY A 151 -5.31 -9.15 17.26
CA GLY A 151 -4.64 -10.36 17.71
C GLY A 151 -3.34 -10.64 16.97
N GLY A 152 -3.34 -10.47 15.64
CA GLY A 152 -2.13 -10.56 14.82
C GLY A 152 -1.03 -9.62 15.29
N ILE A 153 -1.36 -8.34 15.54
CA ILE A 153 -0.39 -7.36 16.07
C ILE A 153 0.17 -7.78 17.41
N ILE A 154 -0.69 -8.14 18.36
CA ILE A 154 -0.28 -8.47 19.75
C ILE A 154 0.63 -9.70 19.76
N PHE A 155 0.20 -10.80 19.14
CA PHE A 155 0.97 -12.05 19.17
C PHE A 155 2.24 -11.96 18.30
N CYS A 156 2.20 -11.24 17.17
CA CYS A 156 3.41 -10.94 16.41
C CYS A 156 4.42 -10.17 17.25
N PHE A 157 3.97 -9.12 17.96
CA PHE A 157 4.84 -8.35 18.86
C PHE A 157 5.43 -9.21 19.98
N ILE A 158 4.62 -10.05 20.63
CA ILE A 158 5.10 -11.00 21.66
C ILE A 158 6.15 -11.93 21.06
N GLY A 159 5.90 -12.54 19.90
CA GLY A 159 6.85 -13.40 19.21
C GLY A 159 8.15 -12.67 18.86
N LEU A 160 8.09 -11.42 18.42
CA LEU A 160 9.26 -10.58 18.16
C LEU A 160 10.03 -10.25 19.45
N MET A 161 9.35 -10.03 20.57
CA MET A 161 10.02 -9.81 21.85
C MET A 161 10.75 -11.07 22.35
N ILE A 162 10.15 -12.25 22.18
CA ILE A 162 10.81 -13.53 22.45
C ILE A 162 12.02 -13.70 21.54
N PHE A 163 11.86 -13.48 20.23
CA PHE A 163 12.95 -13.56 19.26
C PHE A 163 14.09 -12.59 19.60
N ARG A 164 13.77 -11.36 20.00
CA ARG A 164 14.73 -10.37 20.47
C ARG A 164 15.56 -10.86 21.65
N MET A 165 14.90 -11.47 22.64
CA MET A 165 15.60 -11.95 23.85
C MET A 165 16.55 -13.10 23.54
N VAL A 166 16.17 -13.99 22.60
CA VAL A 166 16.92 -15.22 22.33
C VAL A 166 17.99 -15.04 21.25
N TYR A 167 17.67 -14.31 20.19
CA TYR A 167 18.50 -14.30 18.97
C TYR A 167 19.07 -12.92 18.59
N CYS A 168 18.35 -11.84 18.81
CA CYS A 168 18.74 -10.53 18.29
C CYS A 168 18.36 -9.39 19.22
N ASN A 169 19.20 -9.08 20.19
CA ASN A 169 18.96 -7.96 21.11
C ASN A 169 19.07 -6.57 20.47
N LYS A 170 19.47 -6.48 19.20
CA LYS A 170 19.61 -5.21 18.45
C LYS A 170 18.25 -4.60 18.05
N ILE A 171 17.16 -5.37 18.06
CA ILE A 171 15.83 -4.86 17.72
C ILE A 171 15.33 -3.96 18.85
N ALA A 172 15.09 -2.68 18.58
CA ALA A 172 14.44 -1.82 19.56
C ALA A 172 12.97 -2.24 19.78
N ILE A 173 12.42 -2.01 20.97
CA ILE A 173 11.02 -2.33 21.28
C ILE A 173 10.07 -1.62 20.31
N LEU A 174 10.36 -0.35 19.99
CA LEU A 174 9.60 0.41 19.01
C LEU A 174 9.65 -0.21 17.61
N ASP A 175 10.82 -0.71 17.20
CA ASP A 175 10.99 -1.38 15.90
C ASP A 175 10.17 -2.67 15.84
N ALA A 176 10.16 -3.47 16.93
CA ALA A 176 9.32 -4.65 17.03
C ALA A 176 7.82 -4.31 16.90
N ALA A 177 7.37 -3.23 17.54
CA ALA A 177 5.99 -2.76 17.40
C ALA A 177 5.66 -2.32 15.97
N ILE A 178 6.55 -1.56 15.32
CA ILE A 178 6.38 -1.14 13.91
C ILE A 178 6.31 -2.36 13.00
N ILE A 179 7.22 -3.33 13.16
CA ILE A 179 7.26 -4.55 12.34
C ILE A 179 5.95 -5.35 12.52
N ALA A 180 5.48 -5.54 13.76
CA ALA A 180 4.25 -6.26 14.05
C ALA A 180 3.02 -5.61 13.38
N ILE A 181 2.92 -4.28 13.42
CA ILE A 181 1.82 -3.55 12.80
C ILE A 181 1.90 -3.65 11.27
N VAL A 182 3.09 -3.45 10.68
CA VAL A 182 3.27 -3.56 9.23
C VAL A 182 2.99 -4.97 8.73
N ALA A 183 3.47 -6.00 9.42
CA ALA A 183 3.18 -7.40 9.08
C ALA A 183 1.67 -7.68 9.09
N SER A 184 0.95 -7.20 10.11
CA SER A 184 -0.52 -7.36 10.20
C SER A 184 -1.27 -6.57 9.13
N ILE A 185 -0.77 -5.40 8.70
CA ILE A 185 -1.31 -4.65 7.56
C ILE A 185 -1.12 -5.43 6.25
N LEU A 186 0.04 -6.05 6.06
CA LEU A 186 0.34 -6.86 4.87
C LEU A 186 -0.48 -8.16 4.86
N GLU A 187 -0.71 -8.77 6.02
CA GLU A 187 -1.62 -9.92 6.19
C GLU A 187 -3.07 -9.53 5.81
N LEU A 188 -3.53 -8.38 6.27
CA LEU A 188 -4.87 -7.88 5.96
C LEU A 188 -5.09 -7.73 4.44
N GLY A 189 -4.07 -7.24 3.71
CA GLY A 189 -4.12 -7.04 2.26
C GLY A 189 -3.83 -8.28 1.42
N GLY A 190 -3.04 -9.23 1.93
CA GLY A 190 -2.40 -10.31 1.18
C GLY A 190 -3.35 -11.30 0.52
N GLY A 191 -4.52 -11.56 1.11
CA GLY A 191 -5.51 -12.46 0.56
C GLY A 191 -4.96 -13.88 0.37
N LYS A 192 -4.86 -14.37 -0.87
CA LYS A 192 -4.32 -15.72 -1.18
C LYS A 192 -2.80 -15.82 -1.06
N VAL A 193 -2.10 -14.70 -1.03
CA VAL A 193 -0.63 -14.61 -0.95
C VAL A 193 -0.16 -13.97 0.37
N ASP A 194 -1.02 -13.95 1.38
CA ASP A 194 -0.74 -13.36 2.69
C ASP A 194 0.54 -13.94 3.34
N ASN A 195 0.81 -15.24 3.18
CA ASN A 195 2.05 -15.85 3.66
C ASN A 195 3.31 -15.21 3.06
N LEU A 196 3.29 -14.85 1.77
CA LEU A 196 4.41 -14.16 1.12
C LEU A 196 4.51 -12.70 1.56
N THR A 197 3.39 -11.98 1.51
CA THR A 197 3.39 -10.55 1.81
C THR A 197 3.77 -10.26 3.26
N THR A 198 3.24 -11.02 4.21
CA THR A 198 3.48 -10.84 5.65
C THR A 198 4.92 -11.17 6.01
N SER A 199 5.43 -12.32 5.56
CA SER A 199 6.78 -12.77 5.91
C SER A 199 7.87 -11.93 5.23
N LEU A 200 7.80 -11.77 3.91
CA LEU A 200 8.80 -11.00 3.16
C LEU A 200 8.76 -9.51 3.53
N GLY A 201 7.56 -8.95 3.74
CA GLY A 201 7.42 -7.57 4.17
C GLY A 201 7.94 -7.33 5.59
N GLY A 202 7.65 -8.23 6.53
CA GLY A 202 8.19 -8.18 7.90
C GLY A 202 9.72 -8.30 7.91
N ALA A 203 10.27 -9.25 7.14
CA ALA A 203 11.71 -9.41 6.98
C ALA A 203 12.37 -8.15 6.37
N PHE A 204 11.79 -7.60 5.30
CA PHE A 204 12.33 -6.42 4.62
C PHE A 204 12.30 -5.18 5.50
N VAL A 205 11.19 -4.89 6.18
CA VAL A 205 11.10 -3.75 7.09
C VAL A 205 12.05 -3.89 8.27
N SER A 206 12.21 -5.11 8.81
CA SER A 206 13.18 -5.35 9.88
C SER A 206 14.62 -5.16 9.41
N TRP A 207 14.96 -5.61 8.20
CA TRP A 207 16.27 -5.37 7.61
C TRP A 207 16.56 -3.88 7.45
N LEU A 208 15.62 -3.10 6.93
CA LEU A 208 15.76 -1.65 6.82
C LEU A 208 15.96 -0.99 8.20
N LEU A 209 15.19 -1.38 9.21
CA LEU A 209 15.29 -0.80 10.56
C LEU A 209 16.61 -1.16 11.27
N LEU A 210 17.15 -2.36 11.00
CA LEU A 210 18.41 -2.82 11.58
C LEU A 210 19.64 -2.24 10.86
N THR A 211 19.57 -2.02 9.55
CA THR A 211 20.71 -1.55 8.74
C THR A 211 20.74 -0.03 8.62
N VAL A 212 19.62 0.62 8.36
CA VAL A 212 19.56 2.06 8.07
C VAL A 212 19.46 2.90 9.33
N ASN A 213 19.22 2.36 10.51
CA ASN A 213 19.11 3.04 11.83
C ASN A 213 18.72 4.54 11.79
N ALA A 214 17.85 4.94 10.85
CA ALA A 214 17.49 6.32 10.61
C ALA A 214 16.19 6.68 11.35
N THR A 215 16.24 7.67 12.22
CA THR A 215 15.03 8.26 12.85
C THR A 215 13.99 8.65 11.80
N GLY A 216 14.43 9.08 10.60
CA GLY A 216 13.55 9.40 9.48
C GLY A 216 12.70 8.24 9.01
N LEU A 217 13.28 7.04 8.93
CA LEU A 217 12.56 5.83 8.53
C LEU A 217 11.46 5.46 9.56
N ARG A 218 11.81 5.46 10.86
CA ARG A 218 10.83 5.19 11.94
C ARG A 218 9.67 6.16 11.92
N VAL A 219 9.97 7.46 11.84
CA VAL A 219 8.92 8.49 11.77
C VAL A 219 8.08 8.35 10.52
N GLY A 220 8.67 8.07 9.35
CA GLY A 220 7.95 7.83 8.10
C GLY A 220 7.00 6.63 8.20
N LEU A 221 7.45 5.52 8.78
CA LEU A 221 6.63 4.32 9.01
C LEU A 221 5.48 4.61 9.99
N ILE A 222 5.75 5.25 11.13
CA ILE A 222 4.71 5.57 12.12
C ILE A 222 3.64 6.47 11.50
N VAL A 223 4.04 7.55 10.84
CA VAL A 223 3.09 8.47 10.19
C VAL A 223 2.33 7.76 9.07
N GLY A 224 3.03 6.97 8.24
CA GLY A 224 2.41 6.18 7.19
C GLY A 224 1.36 5.19 7.73
N ILE A 225 1.65 4.51 8.85
CA ILE A 225 0.70 3.61 9.53
C ILE A 225 -0.52 4.39 10.04
N VAL A 226 -0.33 5.55 10.67
CA VAL A 226 -1.45 6.39 11.14
C VAL A 226 -2.33 6.83 9.97
N LEU A 227 -1.72 7.31 8.88
CA LEU A 227 -2.45 7.69 7.67
C LEU A 227 -3.18 6.48 7.05
N PHE A 228 -2.55 5.31 7.00
CA PHE A 228 -3.19 4.07 6.55
C PHE A 228 -4.45 3.77 7.34
N LEU A 229 -4.36 3.77 8.68
CA LEU A 229 -5.52 3.48 9.53
C LEU A 229 -6.65 4.49 9.29
N LEU A 230 -6.34 5.78 9.20
CA LEU A 230 -7.33 6.82 8.93
C LEU A 230 -8.05 6.62 7.59
N VAL A 231 -7.32 6.35 6.50
CA VAL A 231 -7.92 6.29 5.16
C VAL A 231 -8.59 4.94 4.86
N VAL A 232 -8.10 3.84 5.43
CA VAL A 232 -8.69 2.51 5.22
C VAL A 232 -9.91 2.31 6.13
N LEU A 233 -9.81 2.65 7.42
CA LEU A 233 -10.95 2.52 8.35
C LEU A 233 -12.10 3.48 8.02
N SER A 234 -11.81 4.65 7.44
CA SER A 234 -12.85 5.55 6.92
C SER A 234 -13.48 5.09 5.61
N GLY A 235 -12.95 4.03 4.99
CA GLY A 235 -13.41 3.54 3.69
C GLY A 235 -13.06 4.45 2.50
N ALA A 236 -12.11 5.37 2.67
CA ALA A 236 -11.66 6.26 1.60
C ALA A 236 -10.75 5.56 0.58
N MET A 237 -9.96 4.58 1.04
CA MET A 237 -9.02 3.84 0.20
C MET A 237 -9.12 2.33 0.44
N THR A 238 -8.71 1.55 -0.56
CA THR A 238 -8.50 0.10 -0.40
C THR A 238 -7.22 -0.16 0.41
N VAL A 239 -7.08 -1.36 0.99
CA VAL A 239 -5.89 -1.73 1.79
C VAL A 239 -4.60 -1.57 0.98
N TRP A 240 -4.55 -2.03 -0.26
CA TRP A 240 -3.37 -1.88 -1.12
C TRP A 240 -3.05 -0.43 -1.48
N ALA A 241 -4.07 0.41 -1.64
CA ALA A 241 -3.90 1.85 -1.82
C ALA A 241 -3.29 2.50 -0.57
N GLY A 242 -3.73 2.08 0.62
CA GLY A 242 -3.16 2.51 1.89
C GLY A 242 -1.70 2.05 2.09
N ILE A 243 -1.36 0.82 1.69
CA ILE A 243 0.04 0.33 1.72
C ILE A 243 0.93 1.19 0.80
N ALA A 244 0.49 1.48 -0.43
CA ALA A 244 1.22 2.39 -1.32
C ALA A 244 1.42 3.78 -0.70
N ALA A 245 0.42 4.27 0.04
CA ALA A 245 0.51 5.53 0.77
C ALA A 245 1.56 5.51 1.90
N ILE A 246 1.70 4.38 2.63
CA ILE A 246 2.79 4.20 3.62
C ILE A 246 4.14 4.33 2.91
N VAL A 247 4.35 3.64 1.80
CA VAL A 247 5.61 3.69 1.04
C VAL A 247 5.94 5.13 0.61
N MET A 248 4.95 5.86 0.09
CA MET A 248 5.12 7.27 -0.28
C MET A 248 5.50 8.14 0.91
N ALA A 249 4.81 8.01 2.05
CA ALA A 249 5.11 8.77 3.26
C ALA A 249 6.54 8.50 3.77
N VAL A 250 6.98 7.24 3.71
CA VAL A 250 8.36 6.85 4.06
C VAL A 250 9.35 7.49 3.10
N CYS A 251 9.15 7.40 1.78
CA CYS A 251 10.04 7.99 0.79
C CYS A 251 10.15 9.52 0.98
N PHE A 252 9.02 10.21 1.14
CA PHE A 252 9.01 11.65 1.38
C PHE A 252 9.66 12.05 2.70
N ARG A 253 9.55 11.22 3.75
CA ARG A 253 10.24 11.49 5.02
C ARG A 253 11.74 11.21 4.95
N VAL A 254 12.14 10.12 4.32
CA VAL A 254 13.55 9.69 4.26
C VAL A 254 14.34 10.60 3.32
N PHE A 255 13.84 10.85 2.12
CA PHE A 255 14.52 11.60 1.07
C PHE A 255 14.18 13.09 1.06
N GLY A 256 12.93 13.47 1.36
CA GLY A 256 12.46 14.85 1.42
C GLY A 256 12.54 15.49 2.80
N GLY A 257 13.05 14.78 3.81
CA GLY A 257 13.21 15.28 5.16
C GLY A 257 11.90 15.62 5.88
N ARG A 258 11.95 16.60 6.80
CA ARG A 258 10.75 17.05 7.53
C ARG A 258 9.73 17.72 6.60
N LEU A 259 10.22 18.50 5.64
CA LEU A 259 9.36 19.21 4.69
C LEU A 259 8.54 18.22 3.83
N GLY A 260 9.21 17.20 3.28
CA GLY A 260 8.54 16.16 2.50
C GLY A 260 7.44 15.44 3.29
N LEU A 261 7.72 15.11 4.56
CA LEU A 261 6.72 14.49 5.43
C LEU A 261 5.50 15.40 5.63
N TRP A 262 5.71 16.66 6.02
CA TRP A 262 4.60 17.60 6.26
C TRP A 262 3.80 17.89 5.01
N PHE A 263 4.47 17.92 3.84
CA PHE A 263 3.79 18.06 2.55
C PHE A 263 2.81 16.89 2.31
N VAL A 264 3.27 15.65 2.45
CA VAL A 264 2.41 14.47 2.26
C VAL A 264 1.29 14.42 3.30
N VAL A 265 1.60 14.65 4.57
CA VAL A 265 0.60 14.70 5.65
C VAL A 265 -0.45 15.77 5.37
N GLY A 266 -0.02 16.97 4.95
CA GLY A 266 -0.91 18.06 4.57
C GLY A 266 -1.87 17.67 3.45
N CYS A 267 -1.37 17.04 2.39
CA CYS A 267 -2.19 16.52 1.30
C CYS A 267 -3.24 15.51 1.80
N TYR A 268 -2.85 14.56 2.65
CA TYR A 268 -3.77 13.55 3.18
C TYR A 268 -4.85 14.12 4.09
N ILE A 269 -4.47 14.99 5.03
CA ILE A 269 -5.43 15.66 5.94
C ILE A 269 -6.44 16.47 5.14
N PHE A 270 -5.97 17.22 4.16
CA PHE A 270 -6.83 18.06 3.34
C PHE A 270 -7.82 17.24 2.50
N ILE A 271 -7.35 16.16 1.83
CA ILE A 271 -8.25 15.21 1.11
C ILE A 271 -9.31 14.64 2.05
N PHE A 272 -8.89 14.28 3.27
CA PHE A 272 -9.81 13.75 4.26
C PHE A 272 -10.87 14.78 4.63
N VAL A 273 -10.47 16.02 4.94
CA VAL A 273 -11.37 17.13 5.28
C VAL A 273 -12.35 17.43 4.16
N VAL A 274 -11.87 17.59 2.92
CA VAL A 274 -12.73 17.80 1.74
C VAL A 274 -13.69 16.62 1.54
N GLY A 275 -13.22 15.40 1.72
CA GLY A 275 -14.05 14.20 1.66
C GLY A 275 -15.16 14.19 2.73
N VAL A 276 -14.88 14.62 3.95
CA VAL A 276 -15.87 14.74 5.04
C VAL A 276 -16.88 15.84 4.71
N ILE A 277 -16.44 17.02 4.33
CA ILE A 277 -17.30 18.15 3.96
C ILE A 277 -18.26 17.73 2.82
N ARG A 278 -17.73 17.08 1.79
CA ARG A 278 -18.54 16.57 0.68
C ARG A 278 -19.58 15.54 1.12
N ARG A 279 -19.25 14.67 2.09
CA ARG A 279 -20.20 13.70 2.66
C ARG A 279 -21.31 14.41 3.42
N LEU A 280 -20.99 15.43 4.22
CA LEU A 280 -21.96 16.20 4.98
C LEU A 280 -22.93 16.95 4.05
N ILE A 281 -22.40 17.66 3.03
CA ILE A 281 -23.23 18.38 2.05
C ILE A 281 -24.13 17.43 1.25
N ARG A 282 -23.66 16.22 0.92
CA ARG A 282 -24.47 15.23 0.18
C ARG A 282 -25.54 14.54 1.03
N ARG A 283 -25.33 14.41 2.34
CA ARG A 283 -26.34 13.87 3.26
C ARG A 283 -27.59 14.75 3.36
N THR A 284 -27.43 16.06 3.15
CA THR A 284 -28.56 17.01 3.14
C THR A 284 -29.34 17.00 1.82
N ASN A 285 -28.83 16.36 0.76
CA ASN A 285 -29.48 16.23 -0.55
C ASN A 285 -29.87 14.76 -0.81
N GLU A 286 -31.09 14.37 -0.45
CA GLU A 286 -31.57 12.97 -0.52
C GLU A 286 -31.54 12.32 -1.91
N ASN A 287 -31.52 13.11 -2.99
CA ASN A 287 -31.58 12.61 -4.37
C ASN A 287 -30.23 12.15 -4.97
N LYS A 288 -29.11 12.14 -4.23
CA LYS A 288 -27.78 11.78 -4.76
C LYS A 288 -27.04 10.72 -3.94
N LYS A 289 -27.69 9.61 -3.61
CA LYS A 289 -27.03 8.43 -2.99
C LYS A 289 -26.11 7.68 -3.99
N LYS A 290 -25.10 8.35 -4.56
CA LYS A 290 -24.03 7.64 -5.28
C LYS A 290 -23.05 7.03 -4.27
N LYS A 291 -22.87 5.69 -4.34
CA LYS A 291 -21.88 4.95 -3.54
C LYS A 291 -20.51 5.58 -3.75
N ILE A 292 -19.85 6.00 -2.66
CA ILE A 292 -18.50 6.56 -2.72
C ILE A 292 -17.57 5.43 -3.12
N THR A 293 -16.95 5.52 -4.29
CA THR A 293 -15.94 4.56 -4.73
C THR A 293 -14.64 4.78 -3.96
N GLN A 294 -14.12 3.72 -3.34
CA GLN A 294 -12.82 3.75 -2.69
C GLN A 294 -11.71 3.97 -3.72
N ARG A 295 -10.71 4.78 -3.38
CA ARG A 295 -9.51 4.91 -4.22
C ARG A 295 -8.71 3.62 -4.20
N ASN A 296 -8.34 3.14 -5.37
CA ASN A 296 -7.58 1.91 -5.54
C ASN A 296 -6.07 2.18 -5.70
N ILE A 297 -5.27 1.11 -5.65
CA ILE A 297 -3.80 1.20 -5.76
C ILE A 297 -3.35 1.86 -7.08
N LYS A 298 -4.02 1.57 -8.22
CA LYS A 298 -3.69 2.16 -9.54
C LYS A 298 -3.76 3.69 -9.47
N GLN A 299 -4.82 4.23 -8.85
CA GLN A 299 -4.99 5.67 -8.69
C GLN A 299 -3.91 6.30 -7.81
N ILE A 300 -3.54 5.63 -6.71
CA ILE A 300 -2.50 6.15 -5.80
C ILE A 300 -1.13 6.14 -6.48
N LEU A 301 -0.78 5.05 -7.18
CA LEU A 301 0.50 4.96 -7.90
C LEU A 301 0.60 5.98 -9.04
N ILE A 302 -0.48 6.24 -9.74
CA ILE A 302 -0.50 7.23 -10.83
C ILE A 302 -0.38 8.64 -10.26
N ASN A 303 -1.17 8.97 -9.23
CA ASN A 303 -1.21 10.33 -8.71
C ASN A 303 0.00 10.69 -7.83
N GLY A 304 0.68 9.70 -7.24
CA GLY A 304 1.79 9.94 -6.32
C GLY A 304 3.11 9.27 -6.69
N GLY A 305 3.08 8.24 -7.54
CA GLY A 305 4.26 7.42 -7.84
C GLY A 305 5.36 8.21 -8.56
N PHE A 306 4.99 9.04 -9.53
CA PHE A 306 5.97 9.86 -10.25
C PHE A 306 6.67 10.86 -9.32
N GLY A 307 5.92 11.58 -8.48
CA GLY A 307 6.48 12.46 -7.45
C GLY A 307 7.33 11.71 -6.43
N THR A 308 6.97 10.45 -6.12
CA THR A 308 7.78 9.60 -5.22
C THR A 308 9.12 9.22 -5.84
N ILE A 309 9.17 8.92 -7.13
CA ILE A 309 10.45 8.69 -7.83
C ILE A 309 11.32 9.95 -7.80
N ILE A 310 10.72 11.11 -8.06
CA ILE A 310 11.44 12.38 -8.08
C ILE A 310 12.00 12.74 -6.69
N ILE A 311 11.26 12.50 -5.59
CA ILE A 311 11.77 12.79 -4.25
C ILE A 311 12.95 11.87 -3.87
N VAL A 312 12.97 10.63 -4.37
CA VAL A 312 14.12 9.74 -4.22
C VAL A 312 15.35 10.32 -4.95
N ILE A 313 15.16 10.81 -6.18
CA ILE A 313 16.24 11.49 -6.94
C ILE A 313 16.73 12.73 -6.19
N TYR A 314 15.82 13.51 -5.59
CA TYR A 314 16.22 14.62 -4.71
C TYR A 314 17.09 14.15 -3.56
N GLY A 315 16.71 13.08 -2.87
CA GLY A 315 17.50 12.52 -1.76
C GLY A 315 18.92 12.12 -2.15
N LEU A 316 19.08 11.63 -3.39
CA LEU A 316 20.38 11.22 -3.93
C LEU A 316 21.23 12.40 -4.44
N THR A 317 20.60 13.44 -5.00
CA THR A 317 21.29 14.55 -5.68
C THR A 317 21.37 15.82 -4.85
N GLN A 318 20.51 15.96 -3.85
CA GLN A 318 20.28 17.19 -3.06
C GLN A 318 20.00 18.44 -3.92
N ASN A 319 19.57 18.24 -5.17
CA ASN A 319 19.28 19.34 -6.07
C ASN A 319 17.83 19.82 -5.88
N TYR A 320 17.68 21.09 -5.51
CA TYR A 320 16.39 21.75 -5.21
C TYR A 320 15.33 21.59 -6.32
N ALA A 321 15.75 21.57 -7.61
CA ALA A 321 14.84 21.41 -8.74
C ALA A 321 14.00 20.11 -8.61
N PHE A 322 14.59 19.01 -8.12
CA PHE A 322 13.85 17.76 -7.91
C PHE A 322 12.90 17.84 -6.70
N LEU A 323 13.28 18.55 -5.62
CA LEU A 323 12.38 18.77 -4.49
C LEU A 323 11.10 19.49 -4.93
N ILE A 324 11.25 20.61 -5.65
CA ILE A 324 10.12 21.37 -6.15
C ILE A 324 9.32 20.57 -7.17
N SER A 325 9.97 19.85 -8.07
CA SER A 325 9.27 19.02 -9.04
C SER A 325 8.44 17.92 -8.36
N ALA A 326 8.92 17.31 -7.26
CA ALA A 326 8.14 16.34 -6.49
C ALA A 326 6.90 16.99 -5.84
N ILE A 327 7.04 18.22 -5.32
CA ILE A 327 5.93 19.03 -4.78
C ILE A 327 4.93 19.37 -5.89
N VAL A 328 5.39 19.78 -7.05
CA VAL A 328 4.54 20.08 -8.22
C VAL A 328 3.77 18.85 -8.68
N SER A 329 4.45 17.71 -8.83
CA SER A 329 3.85 16.45 -9.27
C SER A 329 2.68 15.99 -8.40
N ILE A 330 2.92 15.89 -7.09
CA ILE A 330 1.88 15.45 -6.14
C ILE A 330 0.87 16.57 -5.90
N GLY A 331 1.34 17.81 -5.76
CA GLY A 331 0.49 18.99 -5.55
C GLY A 331 -0.49 19.19 -6.69
N GLY A 332 -0.06 19.03 -7.94
CA GLY A 332 -0.93 19.16 -9.10
C GLY A 332 -2.05 18.13 -9.15
N ASN A 333 -1.72 16.83 -8.97
CA ASN A 333 -2.73 15.75 -8.89
C ASN A 333 -3.66 15.92 -7.68
N PHE A 334 -3.14 16.45 -6.59
CA PHE A 334 -3.92 16.79 -5.41
C PHE A 334 -4.90 17.93 -5.70
N VAL A 335 -4.43 19.04 -6.29
CA VAL A 335 -5.24 20.21 -6.64
C VAL A 335 -6.32 19.82 -7.65
N ASP A 336 -6.00 19.00 -8.66
CA ASP A 336 -6.99 18.48 -9.60
C ASP A 336 -8.09 17.71 -8.89
N SER A 337 -7.73 16.81 -7.97
CA SER A 337 -8.70 16.05 -7.18
C SER A 337 -9.62 16.96 -6.35
N VAL A 338 -9.06 18.01 -5.72
CA VAL A 338 -9.82 18.98 -4.91
C VAL A 338 -10.73 19.83 -5.79
N SER A 339 -10.19 20.36 -6.88
CA SER A 339 -10.94 21.21 -7.80
C SER A 339 -12.12 20.48 -8.44
N SER A 340 -11.91 19.23 -8.81
CA SER A 340 -12.96 18.34 -9.32
C SER A 340 -14.04 18.08 -8.27
N ASP A 341 -13.64 17.77 -7.02
CA ASP A 341 -14.60 17.53 -5.93
C ASP A 341 -15.41 18.78 -5.58
N VAL A 342 -14.77 19.93 -5.45
CA VAL A 342 -15.40 21.23 -5.17
C VAL A 342 -16.22 21.70 -6.38
N GLY A 343 -15.70 21.51 -7.58
CA GLY A 343 -16.38 21.87 -8.83
C GLY A 343 -17.73 21.18 -9.02
N THR A 344 -17.87 19.93 -8.50
CA THR A 344 -19.17 19.23 -8.54
C THR A 344 -20.26 19.84 -7.64
N LEU A 345 -19.89 20.75 -6.73
CA LEU A 345 -20.82 21.50 -5.89
C LEU A 345 -21.35 22.77 -6.59
N SER A 346 -20.77 23.15 -7.73
CA SER A 346 -21.21 24.31 -8.50
C SER A 346 -22.67 24.14 -8.94
N ARG A 347 -23.42 25.23 -8.86
CA ARG A 347 -24.81 25.32 -9.37
C ARG A 347 -24.85 25.47 -10.89
N HIS A 348 -23.77 25.97 -11.51
CA HIS A 348 -23.68 26.19 -12.94
C HIS A 348 -23.00 25.01 -13.63
N ARG A 349 -23.41 24.71 -14.87
CA ARG A 349 -22.78 23.69 -15.71
C ARG A 349 -21.33 24.06 -16.00
N PRO A 350 -20.40 23.08 -15.97
CA PRO A 350 -19.00 23.30 -16.35
C PRO A 350 -18.90 23.69 -17.84
N TYR A 351 -17.90 24.50 -18.17
CA TYR A 351 -17.62 24.95 -19.53
C TYR A 351 -16.31 24.30 -20.04
N ASP A 352 -16.38 23.66 -21.21
CA ASP A 352 -15.22 23.12 -21.90
C ASP A 352 -14.64 24.23 -22.80
N PHE A 353 -13.49 24.81 -22.41
CA PHE A 353 -12.85 25.91 -23.10
C PHE A 353 -12.35 25.56 -24.51
N LEU A 354 -11.92 24.31 -24.72
CA LEU A 354 -11.42 23.83 -25.99
C LEU A 354 -12.55 23.58 -27.00
N ARG A 355 -13.62 22.95 -26.54
CA ARG A 355 -14.81 22.66 -27.36
C ARG A 355 -15.81 23.81 -27.39
N ARG A 356 -15.57 24.86 -26.59
CA ARG A 356 -16.42 26.07 -26.49
C ARG A 356 -17.90 25.76 -26.21
N LYS A 357 -18.15 24.81 -25.28
CA LYS A 357 -19.53 24.38 -24.93
C LYS A 357 -19.68 24.03 -23.46
N PHE A 358 -20.88 24.15 -22.94
CA PHE A 358 -21.23 23.63 -21.64
C PHE A 358 -21.32 22.09 -21.70
N VAL A 359 -20.79 21.43 -20.69
CA VAL A 359 -20.79 19.97 -20.57
C VAL A 359 -21.51 19.54 -19.28
N GLU A 360 -21.86 18.25 -19.20
CA GLU A 360 -22.45 17.71 -17.98
C GLU A 360 -21.44 17.65 -16.84
N THR A 361 -21.91 17.84 -15.61
CA THR A 361 -21.07 17.79 -14.41
C THR A 361 -20.41 16.43 -14.25
N GLY A 362 -19.07 16.41 -14.12
CA GLY A 362 -18.28 15.20 -13.95
C GLY A 362 -17.75 14.61 -15.27
N ILE A 363 -17.81 15.37 -16.37
CA ILE A 363 -17.11 15.04 -17.63
C ILE A 363 -15.79 15.81 -17.66
N SER A 364 -14.69 15.11 -17.94
CA SER A 364 -13.35 15.69 -18.07
C SER A 364 -13.27 16.71 -19.19
N GLY A 365 -12.53 17.77 -18.96
CA GLY A 365 -12.43 18.95 -19.82
C GLY A 365 -13.40 20.06 -19.43
N GLY A 366 -14.41 19.79 -18.61
CA GLY A 366 -15.34 20.79 -18.11
C GLY A 366 -14.82 21.49 -16.85
N MET A 367 -14.65 22.80 -16.89
CA MET A 367 -14.22 23.64 -15.77
C MET A 367 -15.38 24.48 -15.24
N SER A 368 -15.61 24.45 -13.93
CA SER A 368 -16.56 25.33 -13.25
C SER A 368 -15.85 26.49 -12.55
N VAL A 369 -16.48 27.64 -12.43
CA VAL A 369 -15.91 28.80 -11.72
C VAL A 369 -15.46 28.40 -10.30
N LEU A 370 -16.30 27.67 -9.57
CA LEU A 370 -15.99 27.23 -8.21
C LEU A 370 -14.79 26.24 -8.18
N GLY A 371 -14.71 25.32 -9.16
CA GLY A 371 -13.60 24.39 -9.31
C GLY A 371 -12.29 25.13 -9.62
N THR A 372 -12.32 26.07 -10.58
CA THR A 372 -11.16 26.86 -10.96
C THR A 372 -10.64 27.74 -9.81
N ALA A 373 -11.54 28.40 -9.09
CA ALA A 373 -11.18 29.20 -7.91
C ALA A 373 -10.54 28.33 -6.82
N SER A 374 -11.11 27.14 -6.56
CA SER A 374 -10.54 26.21 -5.59
C SER A 374 -9.18 25.67 -6.05
N ALA A 375 -8.98 25.41 -7.34
CA ALA A 375 -7.68 25.03 -7.90
C ALA A 375 -6.63 26.12 -7.66
N PHE A 376 -6.96 27.37 -7.94
CA PHE A 376 -6.05 28.51 -7.74
C PHE A 376 -5.63 28.64 -6.26
N LEU A 377 -6.61 28.67 -5.35
CA LEU A 377 -6.34 28.81 -3.90
C LEU A 377 -5.54 27.63 -3.35
N THR A 378 -5.88 26.41 -3.78
CA THR A 378 -5.18 25.21 -3.30
C THR A 378 -3.76 25.14 -3.88
N SER A 379 -3.55 25.60 -5.13
CA SER A 379 -2.21 25.71 -5.72
C SER A 379 -1.33 26.68 -4.95
N ALA A 380 -1.87 27.84 -4.55
CA ALA A 380 -1.16 28.80 -3.71
C ALA A 380 -0.81 28.20 -2.33
N ALA A 381 -1.73 27.47 -1.71
CA ALA A 381 -1.47 26.81 -0.44
C ALA A 381 -0.37 25.72 -0.55
N MET A 382 -0.39 24.90 -1.61
CA MET A 382 0.66 23.88 -1.85
C MET A 382 2.01 24.52 -2.14
N ALA A 383 2.05 25.67 -2.80
CA ALA A 383 3.28 26.39 -3.11
C ALA A 383 4.00 26.95 -1.88
N LEU A 384 3.32 27.09 -0.73
CA LEU A 384 3.96 27.51 0.52
C LEU A 384 5.09 26.54 0.93
N PHE A 385 4.98 25.24 0.59
CA PHE A 385 6.05 24.27 0.83
C PHE A 385 7.32 24.61 0.04
N ALA A 386 7.20 25.21 -1.15
CA ALA A 386 8.34 25.69 -1.93
C ALA A 386 8.95 26.96 -1.33
N VAL A 387 8.14 27.82 -0.69
CA VAL A 387 8.64 29.02 -0.01
C VAL A 387 9.46 28.66 1.21
N VAL A 388 8.97 27.70 2.02
CA VAL A 388 9.64 27.29 3.28
C VAL A 388 10.72 26.21 3.10
N ALA A 389 10.96 25.79 1.85
CA ALA A 389 12.05 24.84 1.56
C ALA A 389 13.44 25.49 1.82
N PRO A 390 14.51 24.69 2.04
CA PRO A 390 15.81 25.20 2.49
C PRO A 390 16.41 26.32 1.62
N THR A 391 16.18 26.31 0.32
CA THR A 391 16.59 27.38 -0.64
C THR A 391 15.39 28.11 -1.21
N GLY A 392 14.23 27.99 -0.54
CA GLY A 392 12.98 28.56 -1.00
C GLY A 392 12.90 30.06 -0.81
N ASN A 393 12.08 30.71 -1.63
CA ASN A 393 11.72 32.11 -1.52
C ASN A 393 10.34 32.34 -2.15
N VAL A 394 9.80 33.55 -2.01
CA VAL A 394 8.47 33.91 -2.53
C VAL A 394 8.39 33.74 -4.06
N ARG A 395 9.45 34.10 -4.79
CA ARG A 395 9.52 33.91 -6.27
C ARG A 395 9.35 32.43 -6.62
N ASN A 396 10.09 31.54 -5.96
CA ASN A 396 9.99 30.10 -6.17
C ASN A 396 8.60 29.57 -5.83
N GLY A 397 7.98 30.10 -4.78
CA GLY A 397 6.60 29.80 -4.41
C GLY A 397 5.62 30.21 -5.52
N CYS A 398 5.72 31.44 -6.04
CA CYS A 398 4.84 31.91 -7.13
C CYS A 398 4.98 31.06 -8.40
N ILE A 399 6.21 30.68 -8.78
CA ILE A 399 6.46 29.80 -9.93
C ILE A 399 5.86 28.40 -9.67
N THR A 400 6.04 27.86 -8.46
CA THR A 400 5.49 26.57 -8.08
C THR A 400 3.95 26.59 -8.11
N ALA A 401 3.31 27.64 -7.61
CA ALA A 401 1.85 27.83 -7.67
C ALA A 401 1.35 27.85 -9.12
N ALA A 402 2.04 28.59 -9.97
CA ALA A 402 1.71 28.69 -11.40
C ALA A 402 1.82 27.32 -12.10
N LEU A 403 2.87 26.55 -11.83
CA LEU A 403 3.07 25.19 -12.37
C LEU A 403 2.01 24.20 -11.88
N ILE A 404 1.69 24.20 -10.59
CA ILE A 404 0.63 23.37 -10.02
C ILE A 404 -0.73 23.72 -10.65
N PHE A 405 -1.05 24.99 -10.78
CA PHE A 405 -2.29 25.44 -11.42
C PHE A 405 -2.33 25.08 -12.91
N ALA A 406 -1.19 25.25 -13.62
CA ALA A 406 -1.07 24.87 -15.03
C ALA A 406 -1.32 23.37 -15.24
N GLN A 407 -0.93 22.49 -14.28
CA GLN A 407 -1.24 21.06 -14.37
C GLN A 407 -2.75 20.82 -14.45
N THR A 408 -3.56 21.51 -13.65
CA THR A 408 -5.03 21.39 -13.68
C THR A 408 -5.60 21.84 -15.03
N LEU A 409 -5.03 22.88 -15.65
CA LEU A 409 -5.44 23.34 -16.99
C LEU A 409 -5.06 22.31 -18.06
N ILE A 410 -3.84 21.77 -18.00
CA ILE A 410 -3.36 20.72 -18.93
C ILE A 410 -4.21 19.47 -18.79
N ASP A 411 -4.54 19.07 -17.55
CA ASP A 411 -5.40 17.92 -17.29
C ASP A 411 -6.79 18.11 -17.94
N SER A 412 -7.42 19.25 -17.72
CA SER A 412 -8.69 19.60 -18.39
C SER A 412 -8.59 19.60 -19.90
N ALA A 413 -7.49 20.15 -20.46
CA ALA A 413 -7.26 20.16 -21.90
C ALA A 413 -7.12 18.74 -22.48
N LEU A 414 -6.27 17.91 -21.87
CA LEU A 414 -6.11 16.51 -22.27
C LEU A 414 -7.42 15.70 -22.09
N GLY A 415 -8.14 15.95 -20.99
CA GLY A 415 -9.45 15.37 -20.73
C GLY A 415 -10.49 15.70 -21.80
N SER A 416 -10.46 16.93 -22.32
CA SER A 416 -11.31 17.33 -23.44
C SER A 416 -10.90 16.66 -24.74
N LEU A 417 -9.60 16.67 -25.09
CA LEU A 417 -9.09 16.29 -26.41
C LEU A 417 -8.98 14.78 -26.62
N ILE A 418 -8.35 14.07 -25.65
CA ILE A 418 -7.89 12.69 -25.88
C ILE A 418 -8.51 11.66 -24.95
N GLN A 419 -9.13 12.06 -23.83
CA GLN A 419 -9.71 11.10 -22.89
C GLN A 419 -10.89 10.35 -23.52
N VAL A 420 -10.93 9.02 -23.29
CA VAL A 420 -12.02 8.18 -23.79
C VAL A 420 -13.36 8.56 -23.15
N LYS A 421 -14.38 8.68 -23.98
CA LYS A 421 -15.76 8.94 -23.58
C LYS A 421 -16.68 7.91 -24.22
N TYR A 422 -17.74 7.57 -23.49
CA TYR A 422 -18.76 6.60 -23.90
C TYR A 422 -20.13 7.28 -23.90
N TYR A 423 -21.08 6.70 -24.61
CA TYR A 423 -22.47 7.14 -24.61
C TYR A 423 -23.33 6.12 -23.90
N ASP A 424 -24.03 6.55 -22.86
CA ASP A 424 -25.02 5.74 -22.13
C ASP A 424 -26.38 5.90 -22.83
N GLU A 425 -26.81 4.83 -23.52
CA GLU A 425 -28.09 4.84 -24.27
C GLU A 425 -29.31 4.90 -23.34
N ASN A 426 -29.22 4.37 -22.12
CA ASN A 426 -30.30 4.37 -21.16
C ASN A 426 -30.59 5.77 -20.61
N CYS A 427 -29.53 6.49 -20.27
CA CYS A 427 -29.62 7.83 -19.71
C CYS A 427 -29.49 8.93 -20.79
N LYS A 428 -29.14 8.59 -22.04
CA LYS A 428 -28.88 9.52 -23.16
C LYS A 428 -27.83 10.59 -22.82
N ILE A 429 -26.78 10.22 -22.08
CA ILE A 429 -25.72 11.12 -21.65
C ILE A 429 -24.34 10.59 -22.05
N ILE A 430 -23.39 11.51 -22.22
CA ILE A 430 -21.97 11.17 -22.36
C ILE A 430 -21.42 10.85 -20.96
N THR A 431 -20.60 9.81 -20.85
CA THR A 431 -19.98 9.35 -19.60
C THR A 431 -18.56 8.87 -19.85
N GLU A 432 -17.73 8.82 -18.81
CA GLU A 432 -16.38 8.23 -18.84
C GLU A 432 -16.34 6.77 -18.44
N LYS A 433 -17.48 6.22 -18.02
CA LYS A 433 -17.57 4.83 -17.57
C LYS A 433 -17.92 3.92 -18.73
N LYS A 434 -17.04 2.94 -19.00
CA LYS A 434 -17.28 1.90 -19.99
C LYS A 434 -18.49 1.03 -19.63
N ILE A 435 -18.69 0.74 -18.33
CA ILE A 435 -19.79 -0.12 -17.84
C ILE A 435 -20.55 0.64 -16.75
N ILE A 436 -21.88 0.71 -16.87
CA ILE A 436 -22.81 1.22 -15.88
C ILE A 436 -23.90 0.16 -15.65
N ASN A 437 -24.14 -0.23 -14.38
CA ASN A 437 -25.15 -1.24 -14.00
C ASN A 437 -25.05 -2.55 -14.80
N ASN A 438 -23.84 -3.06 -15.04
CA ASN A 438 -23.51 -4.23 -15.84
C ASN A 438 -23.86 -4.13 -17.35
N VAL A 439 -24.18 -2.93 -17.85
CA VAL A 439 -24.40 -2.65 -19.27
C VAL A 439 -23.17 -1.92 -19.82
N GLU A 440 -22.65 -2.37 -20.94
CA GLU A 440 -21.51 -1.76 -21.62
C GLU A 440 -22.00 -0.58 -22.48
N ASN A 441 -21.42 0.61 -22.24
CA ASN A 441 -21.74 1.83 -22.97
C ASN A 441 -21.01 1.87 -24.33
N LYS A 442 -21.63 2.47 -25.33
CA LYS A 442 -21.03 2.61 -26.67
C LYS A 442 -19.89 3.61 -26.62
N TYR A 443 -18.78 3.28 -27.34
CA TYR A 443 -17.70 4.24 -27.55
C TYR A 443 -18.19 5.50 -28.27
N TYR A 444 -17.84 6.68 -27.71
CA TYR A 444 -18.25 7.96 -28.26
C TYR A 444 -17.09 8.74 -28.89
N SER A 445 -15.99 8.94 -28.14
CA SER A 445 -14.83 9.73 -28.63
C SER A 445 -13.59 9.52 -27.74
N GLY A 446 -12.44 10.01 -28.19
CA GLY A 446 -11.16 9.95 -27.49
C GLY A 446 -10.32 8.73 -27.88
N ILE A 447 -9.20 8.53 -27.20
CA ILE A 447 -8.30 7.40 -27.42
C ILE A 447 -8.68 6.29 -26.45
N ARG A 448 -9.02 5.09 -26.93
CA ARG A 448 -9.61 3.99 -26.11
C ARG A 448 -8.85 3.59 -24.86
N TRP A 449 -7.52 3.71 -24.84
CA TRP A 449 -6.68 3.37 -23.69
C TRP A 449 -6.37 4.55 -22.77
N VAL A 450 -6.74 5.77 -23.16
CA VAL A 450 -6.54 7.00 -22.35
C VAL A 450 -7.74 7.20 -21.44
N ASP A 451 -7.69 6.64 -20.25
CA ASP A 451 -8.64 6.91 -19.16
C ASP A 451 -8.21 8.15 -18.35
N ASN A 452 -9.00 8.55 -17.37
CA ASN A 452 -8.67 9.66 -16.47
C ASN A 452 -7.33 9.46 -15.75
N ASN A 453 -6.95 8.22 -15.43
CA ASN A 453 -5.67 7.95 -14.79
C ASN A 453 -4.50 8.25 -15.73
N MET A 454 -4.63 7.94 -17.02
CA MET A 454 -3.59 8.24 -18.02
C MET A 454 -3.47 9.75 -18.26
N VAL A 455 -4.57 10.48 -18.24
CA VAL A 455 -4.56 11.96 -18.33
C VAL A 455 -3.79 12.56 -17.16
N ASN A 456 -4.09 12.14 -15.92
CA ASN A 456 -3.39 12.58 -14.71
C ASN A 456 -1.88 12.25 -14.76
N LEU A 457 -1.51 11.07 -15.25
CA LEU A 457 -0.11 10.67 -15.40
C LEU A 457 0.63 11.57 -16.40
N ILE A 458 0.03 11.81 -17.56
CA ILE A 458 0.63 12.62 -18.63
C ILE A 458 0.75 14.08 -18.18
N SER A 459 -0.30 14.68 -17.63
CA SER A 459 -0.29 16.06 -17.16
C SER A 459 0.75 16.25 -16.04
N SER A 460 0.80 15.32 -15.07
CA SER A 460 1.79 15.34 -14.00
C SER A 460 3.23 15.21 -14.53
N ALA A 461 3.49 14.31 -15.48
CA ALA A 461 4.80 14.13 -16.08
C ALA A 461 5.26 15.39 -16.82
N ILE A 462 4.40 15.99 -17.66
CA ILE A 462 4.70 17.22 -18.41
C ILE A 462 5.11 18.33 -17.45
N VAL A 463 4.30 18.61 -16.43
CA VAL A 463 4.54 19.76 -15.55
C VAL A 463 5.71 19.50 -14.60
N SER A 464 5.91 18.25 -14.18
CA SER A 464 7.06 17.90 -13.34
C SER A 464 8.39 18.04 -14.08
N VAL A 465 8.46 17.62 -15.35
CA VAL A 465 9.65 17.83 -16.19
C VAL A 465 9.87 19.32 -16.45
N THR A 466 8.80 20.07 -16.72
CA THR A 466 8.87 21.53 -16.84
C THR A 466 9.41 22.18 -15.57
N ALA A 467 8.96 21.72 -14.39
CA ALA A 467 9.48 22.22 -13.11
C ALA A 467 10.98 21.94 -12.95
N ILE A 468 11.45 20.73 -13.30
CA ILE A 468 12.88 20.41 -13.26
C ILE A 468 13.66 21.39 -14.15
N ILE A 469 13.24 21.58 -15.40
CA ILE A 469 13.93 22.46 -16.37
C ILE A 469 13.96 23.89 -15.83
N VAL A 470 12.80 24.44 -15.44
CA VAL A 470 12.69 25.81 -14.92
C VAL A 470 13.60 26.02 -13.72
N PHE A 471 13.60 25.12 -12.73
CA PHE A 471 14.41 25.30 -11.52
C PHE A 471 15.88 24.90 -11.69
N LEU A 472 16.26 24.21 -12.75
CA LEU A 472 17.67 24.05 -13.15
C LEU A 472 18.22 25.30 -13.83
N VAL A 473 17.39 26.00 -14.61
CA VAL A 473 17.78 27.23 -15.31
C VAL A 473 17.78 28.46 -14.38
N LEU A 474 16.89 28.48 -13.40
CA LEU A 474 16.77 29.60 -12.44
C LEU A 474 17.79 29.59 -11.30
N LYS A 475 18.76 28.69 -11.34
CA LYS A 475 19.84 28.61 -10.36
C LYS A 475 20.64 29.88 -10.21
#